data_25dd82026de4d7085cb0cee19e7cc18f
#
_entry.id   25dd82026de4d7085cb0cee19e7cc18f
#
_cell.length_a   1.000
_cell.length_b   1.000
_cell.length_c   1.000
_cell.angle_alpha   90.00
_cell.angle_beta   90.00
_cell.angle_gamma   90.00
#
_symmetry.space_group_name_H-M   'P 1'
#
loop_
_entity.id
_entity.type
_entity.pdbx_description
1 polymer ?
#
loop_
_entity_poly.entity_id
_entity_poly.type
_entity_poly.pdbx_seq_one_letter_code
_entity_poly.pdbx_strand_id
1 'polypeptide(L)'
;MADDRPVEDPVGQLAQVTGELADLRATVLARLDARPTGDIEPTLRTIAKAGTLLMQGQTVNRVDYPALWQWAQDQGIVIANLFTVGDGSTTFGLPDFRDRFVTGAGALAVGAVVGANTRVLTIANLAAHDHGGANTNGAHTHTGYTTHDYGHTGHFPGTAINMNSGTSFGMAVWNSPGNYNVPHDHDMETNSAGNHTHTLDMAGSGTGFDNRPSSIALNWMIYT
;
A
#
# COMPACT_ATOMS: atom_id res chain seq x y z
N MET A 1 78.38 -56.77 27.75
CA MET A 1 77.52 -55.58 27.93
C MET A 1 76.31 -55.82 27.08
N ALA A 2 75.13 -56.05 27.71
CA ALA A 2 73.87 -56.14 26.98
C ALA A 2 73.45 -54.70 26.58
N ASP A 3 73.09 -54.56 25.35
CA ASP A 3 72.56 -53.30 24.84
C ASP A 3 71.15 -53.07 25.44
N ASP A 4 71.06 -52.21 26.48
CA ASP A 4 69.90 -51.93 27.25
C ASP A 4 69.11 -50.73 26.65
N ARG A 5 69.05 -50.69 25.33
CA ARG A 5 68.17 -49.72 24.67
C ARG A 5 66.76 -50.18 24.84
N PRO A 6 65.88 -49.26 25.29
CA PRO A 6 64.47 -49.58 25.39
C PRO A 6 63.89 -49.98 24.03
N VAL A 7 63.27 -51.16 24.00
CA VAL A 7 62.53 -51.59 22.81
C VAL A 7 61.45 -50.61 22.51
N GLU A 8 61.63 -49.87 21.42
CA GLU A 8 60.58 -48.96 20.98
C GLU A 8 59.29 -49.77 20.68
N ASP A 9 58.15 -49.35 21.25
CA ASP A 9 56.87 -49.93 20.93
C ASP A 9 56.28 -49.23 19.70
N PRO A 10 56.48 -49.70 18.49
CA PRO A 10 55.99 -49.04 17.28
C PRO A 10 54.49 -49.08 17.14
N VAL A 11 53.81 -50.00 17.80
CA VAL A 11 52.33 -50.08 17.78
C VAL A 11 51.71 -49.00 18.65
N GLY A 12 52.31 -48.80 19.85
CA GLY A 12 51.85 -47.68 20.73
C GLY A 12 52.13 -46.34 20.14
N GLN A 13 53.30 -46.13 19.49
CA GLN A 13 53.65 -44.90 18.78
C GLN A 13 52.68 -44.64 17.61
N LEU A 14 52.31 -45.65 16.83
CA LEU A 14 51.34 -45.52 15.73
C LEU A 14 49.99 -45.19 16.23
N ALA A 15 49.54 -45.80 17.33
CA ALA A 15 48.25 -45.49 17.92
C ALA A 15 48.16 -44.02 18.44
N GLN A 16 49.24 -43.53 19.05
CA GLN A 16 49.33 -42.14 19.50
C GLN A 16 49.30 -41.15 18.31
N VAL A 17 50.12 -41.36 17.28
CA VAL A 17 50.14 -40.51 16.09
C VAL A 17 48.79 -40.50 15.38
N THR A 18 48.11 -41.66 15.31
CA THR A 18 46.75 -41.73 14.72
C THR A 18 45.72 -40.92 15.53
N GLY A 19 45.82 -40.96 16.87
CA GLY A 19 44.98 -40.14 17.74
C GLY A 19 45.22 -38.64 17.55
N GLU A 20 46.50 -38.22 17.56
CA GLU A 20 46.89 -36.82 17.35
C GLU A 20 46.43 -36.31 15.98
N LEU A 21 46.51 -37.14 14.93
CA LEU A 21 46.05 -36.79 13.59
C LEU A 21 44.53 -36.65 13.52
N ALA A 22 43.79 -37.51 14.22
CA ALA A 22 42.33 -37.40 14.32
C ALA A 22 41.91 -36.12 15.03
N ASP A 23 42.57 -35.75 16.13
CA ASP A 23 42.31 -34.51 16.87
C ASP A 23 42.67 -33.26 16.06
N LEU A 24 43.80 -33.29 15.36
CA LEU A 24 44.20 -32.20 14.48
C LEU A 24 43.18 -32.02 13.34
N ARG A 25 42.79 -33.14 12.71
CA ARG A 25 41.75 -33.11 11.67
C ARG A 25 40.42 -32.52 12.18
N ALA A 26 39.97 -32.96 13.35
CA ALA A 26 38.74 -32.43 13.96
C ALA A 26 38.88 -30.92 14.21
N THR A 27 40.02 -30.48 14.74
CA THR A 27 40.32 -29.06 15.00
C THR A 27 40.34 -28.23 13.71
N VAL A 28 40.99 -28.75 12.65
CA VAL A 28 41.06 -28.06 11.36
C VAL A 28 39.66 -27.97 10.71
N LEU A 29 38.90 -29.07 10.73
CA LEU A 29 37.52 -29.05 10.20
C LEU A 29 36.63 -28.09 10.98
N ALA A 30 36.72 -28.07 12.31
CA ALA A 30 35.98 -27.12 13.14
C ALA A 30 36.33 -25.66 12.79
N ARG A 31 37.60 -25.36 12.51
CA ARG A 31 38.04 -24.01 12.08
C ARG A 31 37.59 -23.65 10.65
N LEU A 32 37.56 -24.65 9.74
CA LEU A 32 37.09 -24.43 8.37
C LEU A 32 35.56 -24.19 8.31
N ASP A 33 34.82 -24.83 9.22
CA ASP A 33 33.37 -24.65 9.35
C ASP A 33 32.97 -23.45 10.22
N ALA A 34 33.94 -22.90 10.98
CA ALA A 34 33.67 -21.71 11.82
C ALA A 34 33.50 -20.49 10.95
N ARG A 35 32.28 -20.01 10.84
CA ARG A 35 32.04 -18.70 10.24
C ARG A 35 32.55 -17.59 11.16
N PRO A 36 33.08 -16.50 10.59
CA PRO A 36 33.53 -15.37 11.40
C PRO A 36 32.41 -14.80 12.28
N THR A 37 32.81 -14.32 13.46
CA THR A 37 31.90 -13.55 14.32
C THR A 37 31.31 -12.40 13.53
N GLY A 38 29.99 -12.24 13.63
CA GLY A 38 29.25 -11.20 12.92
C GLY A 38 28.66 -11.61 11.59
N ASP A 39 29.07 -12.76 11.02
CA ASP A 39 28.37 -13.29 9.85
C ASP A 39 26.93 -13.64 10.17
N ILE A 40 26.04 -13.45 9.22
CA ILE A 40 24.62 -13.74 9.37
C ILE A 40 24.18 -14.80 8.37
N GLU A 41 23.19 -15.62 8.76
CA GLU A 41 22.55 -16.58 7.86
C GLU A 41 21.04 -16.68 8.08
N PRO A 42 20.25 -16.84 7.01
CA PRO A 42 18.85 -17.19 7.13
C PRO A 42 18.69 -18.67 7.49
N THR A 43 17.67 -18.98 8.29
CA THR A 43 17.44 -20.35 8.78
C THR A 43 15.96 -20.64 9.03
N LEU A 44 15.59 -21.90 8.88
CA LEU A 44 14.27 -22.41 9.34
C LEU A 44 14.30 -22.84 10.82
N ARG A 45 15.42 -22.72 11.51
CA ARG A 45 15.53 -23.09 12.92
C ARG A 45 14.75 -22.10 13.79
N THR A 46 14.05 -22.63 14.78
CA THR A 46 13.38 -21.84 15.83
C THR A 46 14.25 -21.64 17.07
N ILE A 47 15.35 -22.38 17.16
CA ILE A 47 16.35 -22.30 18.23
C ILE A 47 17.71 -22.09 17.58
N ALA A 48 18.50 -21.20 18.14
CA ALA A 48 19.88 -20.95 17.66
C ALA A 48 20.73 -22.21 17.79
N LYS A 49 21.60 -22.44 16.82
CA LYS A 49 22.64 -23.48 16.92
C LYS A 49 23.79 -22.99 17.81
N ALA A 50 24.64 -23.91 18.28
CA ALA A 50 25.83 -23.55 19.03
C ALA A 50 26.69 -22.55 18.26
N GLY A 51 27.22 -21.53 18.94
CA GLY A 51 28.02 -20.46 18.36
C GLY A 51 27.22 -19.44 17.55
N THR A 52 25.88 -19.40 17.72
CA THR A 52 25.04 -18.39 17.07
C THR A 52 23.95 -17.85 18.01
N LEU A 53 23.39 -16.71 17.65
CA LEU A 53 22.21 -16.14 18.28
C LEU A 53 21.14 -15.82 17.22
N LEU A 54 19.86 -15.96 17.58
CA LEU A 54 18.76 -15.47 16.73
C LEU A 54 18.72 -13.95 16.77
N MET A 55 18.46 -13.31 15.63
CA MET A 55 18.38 -11.85 15.50
C MET A 55 16.93 -11.38 15.71
N GLN A 56 16.51 -11.34 16.98
CA GLN A 56 15.12 -11.02 17.38
C GLN A 56 15.04 -9.83 18.33
N GLY A 57 16.07 -8.97 18.33
CA GLY A 57 16.08 -7.77 19.15
C GLY A 57 16.29 -8.01 20.64
N GLN A 58 16.65 -9.24 21.06
CA GLN A 58 16.88 -9.55 22.46
C GLN A 58 18.16 -8.90 22.99
N THR A 59 18.16 -8.66 24.29
CA THR A 59 19.35 -8.17 25.03
C THR A 59 20.11 -9.35 25.58
N VAL A 60 21.44 -9.31 25.45
CA VAL A 60 22.38 -10.33 25.95
C VAL A 60 23.50 -9.70 26.76
N ASN A 61 24.20 -10.50 27.60
CA ASN A 61 25.31 -9.99 28.40
C ASN A 61 26.58 -9.87 27.56
N ARG A 62 27.35 -8.83 27.76
CA ARG A 62 28.63 -8.63 27.08
C ARG A 62 29.67 -9.70 27.49
N VAL A 63 29.59 -10.18 28.73
CA VAL A 63 30.49 -11.21 29.23
C VAL A 63 30.26 -12.57 28.57
N ASP A 64 29.06 -12.87 28.13
CA ASP A 64 28.72 -14.11 27.46
C ASP A 64 29.13 -14.10 25.98
N TYR A 65 29.18 -12.92 25.36
CA TYR A 65 29.47 -12.73 23.93
C TYR A 65 30.46 -11.58 23.69
N PRO A 66 31.66 -11.63 24.30
CA PRO A 66 32.61 -10.53 24.25
C PRO A 66 33.15 -10.29 22.83
N ALA A 67 33.34 -11.36 22.04
CA ALA A 67 33.81 -11.25 20.68
C ALA A 67 32.80 -10.54 19.77
N LEU A 68 31.53 -10.90 19.89
CA LEU A 68 30.45 -10.25 19.11
C LEU A 68 30.26 -8.77 19.48
N TRP A 69 30.34 -8.46 20.77
CA TRP A 69 30.25 -7.09 21.23
C TRP A 69 31.41 -6.23 20.73
N GLN A 70 32.65 -6.75 20.80
CA GLN A 70 33.82 -6.03 20.29
C GLN A 70 33.74 -5.85 18.78
N TRP A 71 33.38 -6.90 18.05
CA TRP A 71 33.18 -6.84 16.61
C TRP A 71 32.16 -5.77 16.21
N ALA A 72 31.02 -5.70 16.89
CA ALA A 72 29.99 -4.69 16.60
C ALA A 72 30.49 -3.26 16.82
N GLN A 73 31.35 -3.03 17.81
CA GLN A 73 31.99 -1.74 18.06
C GLN A 73 33.02 -1.41 16.97
N ASP A 74 33.86 -2.36 16.60
CA ASP A 74 34.89 -2.21 15.57
C ASP A 74 34.29 -1.92 14.18
N GLN A 75 33.12 -2.49 13.88
CA GLN A 75 32.39 -2.20 12.66
C GLN A 75 31.60 -0.88 12.71
N GLY A 76 31.55 -0.22 13.85
CA GLY A 76 30.79 1.05 14.01
C GLY A 76 29.27 0.87 13.87
N ILE A 77 28.75 -0.34 14.12
CA ILE A 77 27.31 -0.67 13.96
C ILE A 77 26.55 -0.74 15.29
N VAL A 78 27.13 -0.18 16.37
CA VAL A 78 26.42 0.04 17.63
C VAL A 78 25.57 1.30 17.48
N ILE A 79 24.46 1.13 16.77
CA ILE A 79 23.52 2.19 16.39
C ILE A 79 22.08 1.70 16.52
N ALA A 80 21.12 2.63 16.55
CA ALA A 80 19.70 2.27 16.52
C ALA A 80 19.38 1.35 15.34
N ASN A 81 18.50 0.37 15.56
CA ASN A 81 18.06 -0.67 14.63
C ASN A 81 19.08 -1.78 14.31
N LEU A 82 20.31 -1.68 14.77
CA LEU A 82 21.31 -2.75 14.73
C LEU A 82 21.66 -3.19 16.15
N PHE A 83 22.92 -3.04 16.57
CA PHE A 83 23.30 -3.31 17.93
C PHE A 83 23.06 -2.11 18.83
N THR A 84 22.53 -2.32 20.00
CA THR A 84 22.31 -1.23 20.97
C THR A 84 23.20 -1.40 22.18
N VAL A 85 23.46 -0.33 22.90
CA VAL A 85 24.31 -0.34 24.10
C VAL A 85 23.71 -1.10 25.28
N GLY A 86 22.44 -1.55 25.16
CA GLY A 86 21.75 -2.21 26.26
C GLY A 86 21.57 -1.28 27.47
N ASP A 87 21.97 -1.75 28.64
CA ASP A 87 22.00 -0.96 29.89
C ASP A 87 23.19 0.03 29.96
N GLY A 88 24.00 0.09 28.92
CA GLY A 88 25.19 0.94 28.86
C GLY A 88 26.46 0.33 29.43
N SER A 89 26.40 -0.75 30.19
CA SER A 89 27.53 -1.31 30.94
C SER A 89 27.72 -2.82 30.76
N THR A 90 26.69 -3.61 31.04
CA THR A 90 26.83 -5.07 31.14
C THR A 90 26.15 -5.83 29.99
N THR A 91 25.23 -5.18 29.29
CA THR A 91 24.43 -5.81 28.23
C THR A 91 24.55 -5.07 26.92
N PHE A 92 24.12 -5.73 25.84
CA PHE A 92 23.89 -5.10 24.54
C PHE A 92 22.70 -5.77 23.83
N GLY A 93 22.01 -5.00 22.97
CA GLY A 93 20.88 -5.50 22.20
C GLY A 93 21.30 -5.95 20.82
N LEU A 94 20.72 -7.05 20.37
CA LEU A 94 20.88 -7.58 19.02
C LEU A 94 19.94 -6.90 18.03
N PRO A 95 20.26 -6.91 16.73
CA PRO A 95 19.34 -6.48 15.69
C PRO A 95 18.04 -7.30 15.68
N ASP A 96 16.92 -6.67 15.32
CA ASP A 96 15.66 -7.34 15.10
C ASP A 96 15.33 -7.41 13.61
N PHE A 97 15.40 -8.62 13.05
CA PHE A 97 15.12 -8.88 11.63
C PHE A 97 13.72 -9.45 11.39
N ARG A 98 12.92 -9.59 12.44
CA ARG A 98 11.53 -10.05 12.30
C ARG A 98 10.71 -9.05 11.48
N ASP A 99 9.87 -9.58 10.60
CA ASP A 99 8.99 -8.79 9.72
C ASP A 99 9.72 -7.78 8.81
N ARG A 100 11.01 -8.00 8.54
CA ARG A 100 11.84 -7.14 7.69
C ARG A 100 12.27 -7.86 6.43
N PHE A 101 12.20 -7.14 5.32
CA PHE A 101 12.81 -7.55 4.07
C PHE A 101 14.22 -6.98 4.00
N VAL A 102 15.21 -7.84 3.72
CA VAL A 102 16.61 -7.42 3.66
C VAL A 102 16.92 -6.90 2.27
N THR A 103 17.51 -5.71 2.19
CA THR A 103 17.99 -5.11 0.95
C THR A 103 19.47 -4.80 1.04
N GLY A 104 20.17 -4.81 -0.11
CA GLY A 104 21.57 -4.43 -0.17
C GLY A 104 21.80 -2.97 0.20
N ALA A 105 22.89 -2.70 0.90
CA ALA A 105 23.32 -1.32 1.16
C ALA A 105 23.77 -0.63 -0.14
N GLY A 106 23.63 0.68 -0.19
CA GLY A 106 23.96 1.50 -1.34
C GLY A 106 23.56 2.93 -1.06
N ALA A 107 22.51 3.41 -1.70
CA ALA A 107 21.87 4.69 -1.33
C ALA A 107 21.33 4.67 0.11
N LEU A 108 21.00 3.48 0.62
CA LEU A 108 20.67 3.26 2.03
C LEU A 108 21.92 2.83 2.78
N ALA A 109 22.19 3.48 3.90
CA ALA A 109 23.26 3.07 4.80
C ALA A 109 22.94 1.71 5.48
N VAL A 110 23.97 0.99 5.92
CA VAL A 110 23.81 -0.20 6.74
C VAL A 110 23.01 0.15 8.00
N GLY A 111 22.02 -0.66 8.34
CA GLY A 111 21.11 -0.44 9.47
C GLY A 111 19.97 0.54 9.21
N ALA A 112 19.87 1.15 8.04
CA ALA A 112 18.71 1.96 7.68
C ALA A 112 17.45 1.11 7.62
N VAL A 113 16.40 1.56 8.28
CA VAL A 113 15.07 0.93 8.24
C VAL A 113 14.16 1.82 7.41
N VAL A 114 13.64 1.27 6.34
CA VAL A 114 12.78 1.98 5.40
C VAL A 114 11.54 1.15 5.07
N GLY A 115 10.52 1.83 4.60
CA GLY A 115 9.28 1.16 4.22
C GLY A 115 8.35 0.89 5.41
N ALA A 116 7.28 0.18 5.13
CA ALA A 116 6.31 -0.31 6.10
C ALA A 116 5.60 -1.54 5.53
N ASN A 117 5.19 -2.46 6.40
CA ASN A 117 4.50 -3.69 5.99
C ASN A 117 3.08 -3.41 5.48
N THR A 118 2.47 -2.32 5.93
CA THR A 118 1.16 -1.87 5.47
C THR A 118 1.25 -0.47 4.88
N ARG A 119 0.45 -0.21 3.85
CA ARG A 119 0.33 1.10 3.21
C ARG A 119 -1.13 1.51 3.07
N VAL A 120 -1.38 2.79 3.23
CA VAL A 120 -2.63 3.43 2.84
C VAL A 120 -2.34 4.25 1.59
N LEU A 121 -3.16 4.08 0.55
CA LEU A 121 -3.08 4.95 -0.62
C LEU A 121 -3.71 6.29 -0.28
N THR A 122 -2.99 7.35 -0.52
CA THR A 122 -3.51 8.72 -0.51
C THR A 122 -3.81 9.16 -1.94
N ILE A 123 -4.55 10.24 -2.11
CA ILE A 123 -4.83 10.82 -3.43
C ILE A 123 -3.53 11.09 -4.20
N ALA A 124 -2.48 11.52 -3.51
CA ALA A 124 -1.17 11.77 -4.11
C ALA A 124 -0.46 10.50 -4.66
N ASN A 125 -0.87 9.32 -4.22
CA ASN A 125 -0.33 8.04 -4.68
C ASN A 125 -1.09 7.46 -5.89
N LEU A 126 -2.21 8.07 -6.27
CA LEU A 126 -2.98 7.66 -7.43
C LEU A 126 -2.42 8.35 -8.69
N ALA A 127 -2.43 7.63 -9.81
CA ALA A 127 -2.15 8.25 -11.09
C ALA A 127 -3.16 9.38 -11.34
N ALA A 128 -2.73 10.42 -12.02
CA ALA A 128 -3.65 11.47 -12.45
C ALA A 128 -4.79 10.84 -13.27
N HIS A 129 -6.02 11.02 -12.84
CA HIS A 129 -7.20 10.49 -13.49
C HIS A 129 -8.32 11.52 -13.42
N ASP A 130 -9.23 11.45 -14.35
CA ASP A 130 -10.41 12.30 -14.44
C ASP A 130 -11.68 11.43 -14.39
N HIS A 131 -12.69 11.92 -13.71
CA HIS A 131 -14.04 11.37 -13.74
C HIS A 131 -14.87 12.11 -14.81
N GLY A 132 -14.41 12.09 -16.06
CA GLY A 132 -14.98 12.82 -17.15
C GLY A 132 -16.51 12.85 -17.12
N GLY A 133 -17.07 14.06 -17.05
CA GLY A 133 -18.50 14.28 -17.04
C GLY A 133 -19.17 14.45 -15.66
N ALA A 134 -18.44 14.23 -14.54
CA ALA A 134 -19.03 14.41 -13.21
C ALA A 134 -19.36 15.89 -12.88
N ASN A 135 -18.72 16.82 -13.57
CA ASN A 135 -18.90 18.27 -13.41
C ASN A 135 -19.55 18.96 -14.59
N THR A 136 -19.96 18.23 -15.61
CA THR A 136 -20.76 18.88 -16.67
C THR A 136 -22.14 19.11 -16.09
N ASN A 137 -22.43 20.38 -15.80
CA ASN A 137 -23.79 20.83 -15.60
C ASN A 137 -24.59 20.24 -16.74
N GLY A 138 -25.49 19.32 -16.43
CA GLY A 138 -26.33 18.69 -17.43
C GLY A 138 -27.25 19.72 -18.07
N ALA A 139 -26.67 20.58 -18.93
CA ALA A 139 -27.48 21.45 -19.77
C ALA A 139 -28.35 20.54 -20.63
N HIS A 140 -29.64 20.50 -20.35
CA HIS A 140 -30.60 19.78 -21.14
C HIS A 140 -31.69 20.74 -21.56
N THR A 141 -32.24 20.55 -22.71
CA THR A 141 -33.33 21.34 -23.26
C THR A 141 -34.62 20.57 -23.09
N HIS A 142 -35.64 21.24 -22.57
CA HIS A 142 -36.98 20.72 -22.61
C HIS A 142 -37.62 21.13 -23.93
N THR A 143 -38.03 20.18 -24.76
CA THR A 143 -38.85 20.44 -25.93
C THR A 143 -40.31 20.19 -25.53
N GLY A 144 -41.07 21.25 -25.44
CA GLY A 144 -42.51 21.17 -25.31
C GLY A 144 -43.16 21.27 -26.67
N TYR A 145 -44.13 20.42 -26.95
CA TYR A 145 -44.96 20.54 -28.13
C TYR A 145 -46.28 21.19 -27.67
N THR A 146 -46.61 22.36 -28.20
CA THR A 146 -47.97 22.84 -28.16
C THR A 146 -48.75 22.17 -29.28
N THR A 147 -49.71 21.33 -28.95
CA THR A 147 -50.67 20.86 -29.94
C THR A 147 -51.50 22.04 -30.38
N HIS A 148 -51.46 22.36 -31.64
CA HIS A 148 -52.42 23.29 -32.22
C HIS A 148 -53.81 22.65 -32.06
N ASP A 149 -54.56 23.15 -31.12
CA ASP A 149 -55.97 22.81 -31.03
C ASP A 149 -56.73 23.72 -31.99
N TYR A 150 -57.06 23.18 -33.14
CA TYR A 150 -57.90 23.87 -34.16
C TYR A 150 -59.37 23.84 -33.79
N GLY A 151 -59.69 23.96 -32.53
CA GLY A 151 -61.04 23.71 -32.05
C GLY A 151 -61.61 24.70 -31.06
N HIS A 152 -61.27 25.97 -31.10
CA HIS A 152 -62.07 26.97 -30.36
C HIS A 152 -63.20 27.41 -31.22
N THR A 153 -64.28 26.67 -31.15
CA THR A 153 -65.57 27.22 -31.55
C THR A 153 -66.01 28.25 -30.50
N GLY A 154 -65.57 29.49 -30.69
CA GLY A 154 -66.16 30.63 -29.95
C GLY A 154 -67.62 30.68 -30.26
N HIS A 155 -68.36 29.99 -29.43
CA HIS A 155 -69.80 30.19 -29.44
C HIS A 155 -70.08 31.57 -28.82
N PHE A 156 -70.16 32.62 -29.64
CA PHE A 156 -70.78 33.84 -29.21
C PHE A 156 -72.29 33.57 -29.17
N PRO A 157 -72.92 33.62 -28.00
CA PRO A 157 -74.32 33.54 -27.96
C PRO A 157 -74.86 34.79 -28.72
N GLY A 158 -75.49 34.52 -29.83
CA GLY A 158 -76.03 35.53 -30.68
C GLY A 158 -77.09 36.30 -29.95
N THR A 159 -76.76 37.37 -29.27
CA THR A 159 -77.65 38.40 -28.94
C THR A 159 -77.85 39.24 -30.21
N ALA A 160 -78.94 39.07 -30.86
CA ALA A 160 -79.30 39.93 -31.95
C ALA A 160 -79.39 41.37 -31.41
N ILE A 161 -78.35 42.17 -31.67
CA ILE A 161 -78.45 43.61 -31.43
C ILE A 161 -79.19 44.19 -32.64
N ASN A 162 -80.45 44.44 -32.39
CA ASN A 162 -81.27 45.16 -33.34
C ASN A 162 -80.90 46.64 -33.27
N MET A 163 -80.02 47.07 -34.13
CA MET A 163 -79.69 48.50 -34.33
C MET A 163 -80.58 49.09 -35.37
N ASN A 164 -81.68 49.56 -34.86
CA ASN A 164 -82.53 50.44 -35.65
C ASN A 164 -82.18 51.90 -35.30
N SER A 165 -81.27 52.51 -35.98
CA SER A 165 -81.16 53.92 -36.39
C SER A 165 -79.78 54.21 -37.04
N GLY A 166 -79.83 54.51 -38.27
CA GLY A 166 -79.19 55.39 -39.15
C GLY A 166 -77.82 56.00 -38.87
N THR A 167 -76.82 55.23 -38.55
CA THR A 167 -75.40 55.58 -38.75
C THR A 167 -74.60 54.30 -39.03
N SER A 168 -74.06 54.23 -40.27
CA SER A 168 -73.30 53.11 -40.75
C SER A 168 -71.95 52.99 -40.04
N PHE A 169 -71.90 52.13 -39.05
CA PHE A 169 -70.62 51.48 -38.72
C PHE A 169 -70.71 50.09 -39.29
N GLY A 170 -69.96 49.88 -40.37
CA GLY A 170 -69.86 48.55 -41.01
C GLY A 170 -69.18 47.52 -40.13
N MET A 171 -70.00 46.95 -39.20
CA MET A 171 -69.65 45.65 -38.68
C MET A 171 -70.27 44.59 -39.56
N ALA A 172 -69.53 44.03 -40.42
CA ALA A 172 -69.94 42.84 -41.15
C ALA A 172 -70.21 41.74 -40.13
N VAL A 173 -71.48 41.48 -39.84
CA VAL A 173 -71.89 40.28 -39.14
C VAL A 173 -71.74 39.15 -40.13
N TRP A 174 -70.69 38.47 -40.04
CA TRP A 174 -70.53 37.25 -40.78
C TRP A 174 -71.37 36.17 -40.11
N ASN A 175 -72.50 35.95 -40.66
CA ASN A 175 -73.33 34.79 -40.31
C ASN A 175 -72.83 33.62 -41.18
N SER A 176 -71.73 33.13 -40.81
CA SER A 176 -71.19 31.90 -41.43
C SER A 176 -70.76 30.95 -40.33
N PRO A 177 -71.26 29.73 -40.28
CA PRO A 177 -70.73 28.70 -39.40
C PRO A 177 -69.41 28.20 -40.02
N GLY A 178 -68.42 29.04 -39.99
CA GLY A 178 -67.13 28.74 -40.49
C GLY A 178 -66.15 28.74 -39.32
N ASN A 179 -65.40 27.71 -39.19
CA ASN A 179 -64.23 27.67 -38.33
C ASN A 179 -63.32 28.84 -38.68
N TYR A 180 -63.31 29.87 -37.88
CA TYR A 180 -62.26 30.89 -37.94
C TYR A 180 -61.04 30.35 -37.25
N ASN A 181 -60.11 29.96 -38.08
CA ASN A 181 -58.77 29.61 -37.60
C ASN A 181 -58.01 30.92 -37.39
N VAL A 182 -58.10 31.47 -36.17
CA VAL A 182 -57.29 32.64 -35.82
C VAL A 182 -55.96 32.09 -35.31
N PRO A 183 -54.88 32.33 -36.06
CA PRO A 183 -53.56 31.94 -35.59
C PRO A 183 -53.30 32.73 -34.30
N HIS A 184 -53.04 32.02 -33.24
CA HIS A 184 -52.58 32.58 -32.01
C HIS A 184 -51.40 31.74 -31.52
N ASP A 185 -50.41 32.39 -30.90
CA ASP A 185 -49.25 31.77 -30.37
C ASP A 185 -49.44 31.51 -28.87
N HIS A 186 -49.04 30.34 -28.44
CA HIS A 186 -48.94 30.02 -27.02
C HIS A 186 -47.48 30.19 -26.61
N ASP A 187 -47.20 31.18 -25.78
CA ASP A 187 -45.93 31.29 -25.12
C ASP A 187 -45.80 30.15 -24.10
N MET A 188 -44.85 29.26 -24.34
CA MET A 188 -44.52 28.23 -23.41
C MET A 188 -43.30 28.71 -22.63
N GLU A 189 -43.48 29.20 -21.44
CA GLU A 189 -42.39 29.42 -20.52
C GLU A 189 -41.93 28.07 -19.98
N THR A 190 -40.83 27.59 -20.54
CA THR A 190 -40.08 26.50 -19.88
C THR A 190 -39.22 27.12 -18.81
N ASN A 191 -39.57 26.89 -17.55
CA ASN A 191 -38.67 27.23 -16.47
C ASN A 191 -37.33 26.54 -16.69
N SER A 192 -36.26 27.32 -16.75
CA SER A 192 -34.91 26.77 -16.72
C SER A 192 -34.80 25.83 -15.53
N ALA A 193 -34.60 24.55 -15.80
CA ALA A 193 -34.16 23.65 -14.76
C ALA A 193 -32.81 24.17 -14.25
N GLY A 194 -32.82 24.71 -13.03
CA GLY A 194 -31.64 25.31 -12.43
C GLY A 194 -30.42 24.36 -12.48
N ASN A 195 -29.24 24.92 -12.42
CA ASN A 195 -28.02 24.16 -12.28
C ASN A 195 -28.18 23.20 -11.09
N HIS A 196 -27.98 21.92 -11.33
CA HIS A 196 -27.92 20.92 -10.28
C HIS A 196 -26.54 20.30 -10.26
N THR A 197 -26.08 19.91 -9.08
CA THR A 197 -24.79 19.25 -8.88
C THR A 197 -25.01 17.80 -8.50
N HIS A 198 -24.22 16.92 -9.08
CA HIS A 198 -24.13 15.54 -8.63
C HIS A 198 -23.05 15.44 -7.57
N THR A 199 -23.38 14.92 -6.39
CA THR A 199 -22.38 14.51 -5.42
C THR A 199 -21.94 13.11 -5.77
N LEU A 200 -20.65 12.94 -5.99
CA LEU A 200 -20.06 11.60 -6.10
C LEU A 200 -19.71 11.12 -4.69
N ASP A 201 -20.22 9.97 -4.33
CA ASP A 201 -19.81 9.33 -3.09
C ASP A 201 -18.32 9.00 -3.14
N MET A 202 -17.65 9.21 -2.01
CA MET A 202 -16.25 8.85 -1.89
C MET A 202 -16.10 7.33 -2.02
N ALA A 203 -15.34 6.89 -3.03
CA ALA A 203 -14.96 5.49 -3.17
C ALA A 203 -13.70 5.21 -2.35
N GLY A 204 -13.71 4.10 -1.62
CA GLY A 204 -12.59 3.64 -0.81
C GLY A 204 -12.72 3.96 0.67
N SER A 205 -12.22 3.05 1.51
CA SER A 205 -12.30 3.16 2.98
C SER A 205 -11.07 3.79 3.62
N GLY A 206 -9.98 4.03 2.85
CA GLY A 206 -8.70 4.45 3.42
C GLY A 206 -8.02 3.38 4.27
N THR A 207 -8.46 2.12 4.17
CA THR A 207 -7.90 1.01 4.93
C THR A 207 -6.51 0.66 4.41
N GLY A 208 -5.58 0.43 5.32
CA GLY A 208 -4.24 -0.05 4.99
C GLY A 208 -4.29 -1.45 4.37
N PHE A 209 -3.47 -1.68 3.38
CA PHE A 209 -3.27 -2.99 2.77
C PHE A 209 -1.83 -3.46 3.00
N ASP A 210 -1.65 -4.78 3.04
CA ASP A 210 -0.31 -5.39 3.11
C ASP A 210 0.37 -5.24 1.75
N ASN A 211 1.55 -4.59 1.73
CA ASN A 211 2.33 -4.38 0.51
C ASN A 211 3.56 -5.27 0.43
N ARG A 212 3.68 -6.26 1.31
CA ARG A 212 4.77 -7.25 1.25
C ARG A 212 4.56 -8.16 0.04
N PRO A 213 5.64 -8.51 -0.68
CA PRO A 213 5.56 -9.56 -1.68
C PRO A 213 5.20 -10.91 -1.04
N SER A 214 4.71 -11.86 -1.82
CA SER A 214 4.55 -13.23 -1.33
C SER A 214 5.90 -13.73 -0.81
N SER A 215 5.97 -14.10 0.46
CA SER A 215 7.21 -14.36 1.17
C SER A 215 7.09 -15.56 2.10
N ILE A 216 8.20 -16.26 2.32
CA ILE A 216 8.34 -17.27 3.37
C ILE A 216 9.13 -16.64 4.50
N ALA A 217 8.60 -16.70 5.72
CA ALA A 217 9.30 -16.20 6.89
C ALA A 217 10.42 -17.14 7.30
N LEU A 218 11.61 -16.59 7.50
CA LEU A 218 12.80 -17.27 8.01
C LEU A 218 13.31 -16.52 9.25
N ASN A 219 13.95 -17.23 10.14
CA ASN A 219 14.76 -16.61 11.17
C ASN A 219 16.15 -16.26 10.61
N TRP A 220 16.78 -15.29 11.23
CA TRP A 220 18.16 -14.92 10.96
C TRP A 220 19.00 -15.23 12.18
N MET A 221 20.17 -15.78 11.97
CA MET A 221 21.16 -16.04 13.01
C MET A 221 22.42 -15.24 12.74
N ILE A 222 23.09 -14.83 13.81
CA ILE A 222 24.41 -14.21 13.79
C ILE A 222 25.39 -15.09 14.53
N TYR A 223 26.61 -15.25 13.99
CA TYR A 223 27.71 -15.99 14.60
C TYR A 223 28.37 -15.15 15.70
N THR A 224 28.67 -15.80 16.82
CA THR A 224 29.21 -15.17 18.06
C THR A 224 30.66 -15.40 18.29
#